data_a639ac8bc3a95cca423a6514d8f35f72
#
_entry.id   a639ac8bc3a95cca423a6514d8f35f72
#
_cell.length_a   1.000
_cell.length_b   1.000
_cell.length_c   1.000
_cell.angle_alpha   90.00
_cell.angle_beta   90.00
_cell.angle_gamma   90.00
#
_symmetry.space_group_name_H-M   'P 1'
#
loop_
_entity.id
_entity.type
_entity.pdbx_description
1 polymer ?
#
loop_
_entity_poly.entity_id
_entity_poly.type
_entity_poly.pdbx_seq_one_letter_code
_entity_poly.pdbx_strand_id
1 'polypeptide(L)'
;MDRLFEFIGNNWWLVGLWAVFLLALLRDNNQRSGKTVSPSEATLMINKENALVLDIRDKKDFSAGHLANALNIPYASLASRLDELNAHKERPIILVCKTGQTVTVAGKMLREKGFNAVRMSGGMMEWNNLNLPVVRG
;
A
#
# COMPACT_ATOMS: atom_id res chain seq x y z
N MET A 1 -0.72 -23.40 33.05
CA MET A 1 -0.30 -23.91 31.71
C MET A 1 -1.11 -25.14 31.32
N ASP A 2 -1.20 -26.15 32.18
CA ASP A 2 -1.91 -27.40 31.85
C ASP A 2 -3.39 -27.18 31.54
N ARG A 3 -4.06 -26.30 32.26
CA ARG A 3 -5.47 -25.94 32.00
C ARG A 3 -5.67 -25.25 30.65
N LEU A 4 -4.68 -24.51 30.18
CA LEU A 4 -4.74 -23.86 28.88
C LEU A 4 -4.67 -24.90 27.77
N PHE A 5 -3.77 -25.88 27.90
CA PHE A 5 -3.64 -26.97 26.93
C PHE A 5 -4.89 -27.87 26.90
N GLU A 6 -5.46 -28.16 28.08
CA GLU A 6 -6.72 -28.90 28.17
C GLU A 6 -7.88 -28.13 27.52
N PHE A 7 -7.96 -26.82 27.77
CA PHE A 7 -8.98 -25.96 27.16
C PHE A 7 -8.87 -25.93 25.66
N ILE A 8 -7.65 -25.76 25.12
CA ILE A 8 -7.37 -25.77 23.70
C ILE A 8 -7.69 -27.13 23.08
N GLY A 9 -7.30 -28.22 23.76
CA GLY A 9 -7.55 -29.57 23.31
C GLY A 9 -9.03 -29.92 23.27
N ASN A 10 -9.80 -29.48 24.23
CA ASN A 10 -11.24 -29.73 24.32
C ASN A 10 -12.07 -28.82 23.39
N ASN A 11 -11.50 -27.69 22.97
CA ASN A 11 -12.20 -26.68 22.17
C ASN A 11 -11.44 -26.35 20.89
N TRP A 12 -10.77 -27.35 20.30
CA TRP A 12 -9.97 -27.17 19.07
C TRP A 12 -10.75 -26.54 17.91
N TRP A 13 -12.05 -26.79 17.86
CA TRP A 13 -12.90 -26.19 16.86
C TRP A 13 -13.06 -24.67 17.02
N LEU A 14 -13.02 -24.14 18.26
CA LEU A 14 -13.00 -22.70 18.54
C LEU A 14 -11.70 -22.07 18.05
N VAL A 15 -10.57 -22.75 18.24
CA VAL A 15 -9.27 -22.27 17.74
C VAL A 15 -9.30 -22.23 16.21
N GLY A 16 -9.85 -23.26 15.57
CA GLY A 16 -10.04 -23.30 14.13
C GLY A 16 -10.94 -22.16 13.61
N LEU A 17 -12.06 -21.93 14.28
CA LEU A 17 -12.98 -20.84 13.95
C LEU A 17 -12.30 -19.47 14.08
N TRP A 18 -11.54 -19.28 15.13
CA TRP A 18 -10.79 -18.05 15.39
C TRP A 18 -9.73 -17.79 14.32
N ALA A 19 -9.00 -18.83 13.95
CA ALA A 19 -7.99 -18.75 12.88
C ALA A 19 -8.63 -18.37 11.54
N VAL A 20 -9.75 -19.00 11.19
CA VAL A 20 -10.49 -18.67 9.95
C VAL A 20 -10.98 -17.23 9.97
N PHE A 21 -11.52 -16.79 11.09
CA PHE A 21 -11.99 -15.41 11.24
C PHE A 21 -10.85 -14.40 11.10
N LEU A 22 -9.72 -14.67 11.74
CA LEU A 22 -8.53 -13.82 11.63
C LEU A 22 -8.01 -13.76 10.19
N LEU A 23 -7.92 -14.89 9.50
CA LEU A 23 -7.53 -14.96 8.10
C LEU A 23 -8.49 -14.18 7.21
N ALA A 24 -9.80 -14.28 7.47
CA ALA A 24 -10.81 -13.54 6.72
C ALA A 24 -10.64 -12.03 6.88
N LEU A 25 -10.37 -11.55 8.11
CA LEU A 25 -10.12 -10.13 8.37
C LEU A 25 -8.86 -9.62 7.66
N LEU A 26 -7.78 -10.39 7.69
CA LEU A 26 -6.54 -10.03 7.03
C LEU A 26 -6.72 -9.96 5.50
N ARG A 27 -7.47 -10.92 4.96
CA ARG A 27 -7.77 -10.97 3.53
C ARG A 27 -8.65 -9.80 3.09
N ASP A 28 -9.68 -9.48 3.87
CA ASP A 28 -10.56 -8.35 3.58
C ASP A 28 -9.81 -7.03 3.58
N ASN A 29 -8.96 -6.81 4.56
CA ASN A 29 -8.14 -5.59 4.64
C ASN A 29 -7.20 -5.45 3.44
N ASN A 30 -6.59 -6.55 3.00
CA ASN A 30 -5.70 -6.53 1.84
C ASN A 30 -6.47 -6.25 0.54
N GLN A 31 -7.67 -6.81 0.39
CA GLN A 31 -8.50 -6.54 -0.78
C GLN A 31 -8.99 -5.09 -0.84
N ARG A 32 -9.38 -4.53 0.30
CA ARG A 32 -9.87 -3.14 0.38
C ARG A 32 -8.79 -2.11 0.12
N SER A 33 -7.59 -2.35 0.61
CA SER A 33 -6.47 -1.41 0.48
C SER A 33 -5.69 -1.55 -0.82
N GLY A 34 -6.00 -2.58 -1.59
CA GLY A 34 -5.28 -2.90 -2.80
C GLY A 34 -4.11 -3.86 -2.57
N LYS A 35 -3.66 -4.46 -3.66
CA LYS A 35 -2.54 -5.40 -3.68
C LYS A 35 -1.26 -4.72 -3.22
N THR A 36 -0.42 -5.44 -2.50
CA THR A 36 0.94 -5.00 -2.16
C THR A 36 1.92 -5.52 -3.22
N VAL A 37 2.77 -4.65 -3.72
CA VAL A 37 3.80 -4.98 -4.70
C VAL A 37 5.19 -4.64 -4.16
N SER A 38 6.19 -5.42 -4.57
CA SER A 38 7.58 -5.12 -4.26
C SER A 38 8.09 -3.96 -5.12
N PRO A 39 9.23 -3.33 -4.77
CA PRO A 39 9.85 -2.32 -5.63
C PRO A 39 10.13 -2.83 -7.06
N SER A 40 10.52 -4.10 -7.20
CA SER A 40 10.74 -4.72 -8.52
C SER A 40 9.45 -4.84 -9.32
N GLU A 41 8.38 -5.31 -8.69
CA GLU A 41 7.07 -5.41 -9.32
C GLU A 41 6.52 -4.02 -9.68
N ALA A 42 6.72 -3.02 -8.81
CA ALA A 42 6.34 -1.64 -9.08
C ALA A 42 7.05 -1.11 -10.33
N THR A 43 8.33 -1.38 -10.49
CA THR A 43 9.11 -0.99 -11.66
C THR A 43 8.55 -1.63 -12.93
N LEU A 44 8.20 -2.91 -12.89
CA LEU A 44 7.57 -3.60 -14.01
C LEU A 44 6.22 -2.98 -14.39
N MET A 45 5.40 -2.63 -13.40
CA MET A 45 4.12 -1.98 -13.64
C MET A 45 4.27 -0.60 -14.29
N ILE A 46 5.26 0.17 -13.86
CA ILE A 46 5.56 1.48 -14.47
C ILE A 46 5.93 1.30 -15.94
N ASN A 47 6.76 0.34 -16.25
CA ASN A 47 7.28 0.14 -17.60
C ASN A 47 6.28 -0.53 -18.55
N LYS A 48 5.50 -1.50 -18.05
CA LYS A 48 4.59 -2.30 -18.90
C LYS A 48 3.14 -1.85 -18.88
N GLU A 49 2.66 -1.36 -17.75
CA GLU A 49 1.25 -0.99 -17.56
C GLU A 49 1.05 0.52 -17.48
N ASN A 50 2.11 1.30 -17.67
CA ASN A 50 2.07 2.76 -17.55
C ASN A 50 1.49 3.22 -16.20
N ALA A 51 1.88 2.54 -15.11
CA ALA A 51 1.40 2.87 -13.78
C ALA A 51 1.86 4.26 -13.34
N LEU A 52 0.96 4.99 -12.69
CA LEU A 52 1.28 6.26 -12.05
C LEU A 52 1.82 5.99 -10.65
N VAL A 53 2.96 6.58 -10.31
CA VAL A 53 3.45 6.57 -8.93
C VAL A 53 2.88 7.78 -8.20
N LEU A 54 2.15 7.52 -7.12
CA LEU A 54 1.60 8.55 -6.24
C LEU A 54 2.36 8.53 -4.93
N ASP A 55 3.21 9.52 -4.73
CA ASP A 55 3.97 9.69 -3.49
C ASP A 55 3.17 10.54 -2.50
N ILE A 56 2.80 9.95 -1.38
CA ILE A 56 1.97 10.58 -0.36
C ILE A 56 2.77 11.11 0.84
N ARG A 57 4.09 11.21 0.68
CA ARG A 57 4.96 11.85 1.67
C ARG A 57 4.81 13.36 1.63
N ASP A 58 5.34 14.01 2.65
CA ASP A 58 5.43 15.48 2.66
C ASP A 58 6.29 15.97 1.48
N LYS A 59 5.99 17.16 1.01
CA LYS A 59 6.72 17.77 -0.11
C LYS A 59 8.23 17.86 0.13
N LYS A 60 8.65 18.06 1.35
CA LYS A 60 10.06 18.11 1.75
C LYS A 60 10.76 16.78 1.46
N ASP A 61 10.15 15.67 1.87
CA ASP A 61 10.69 14.33 1.66
C ASP A 61 10.65 13.96 0.17
N PHE A 62 9.60 14.32 -0.53
CA PHE A 62 9.48 14.12 -1.96
C PHE A 62 10.59 14.85 -2.73
N SER A 63 10.84 16.11 -2.40
CA SER A 63 11.88 16.91 -3.06
C SER A 63 13.29 16.39 -2.80
N ALA A 64 13.52 15.75 -1.65
CA ALA A 64 14.80 15.17 -1.31
C ALA A 64 15.15 13.92 -2.12
N GLY A 65 14.17 13.25 -2.68
CA GLY A 65 14.37 12.07 -3.54
C GLY A 65 13.07 11.29 -3.72
N HIS A 66 12.68 11.07 -4.97
CA HIS A 66 11.45 10.35 -5.32
C HIS A 66 11.63 9.55 -6.61
N LEU A 67 10.69 8.67 -6.90
CA LEU A 67 10.67 7.94 -8.17
C LEU A 67 10.43 8.91 -9.33
N ALA A 68 11.09 8.65 -10.45
CA ALA A 68 10.93 9.46 -11.65
C ALA A 68 9.44 9.51 -12.08
N ASN A 69 8.97 10.68 -12.47
CA ASN A 69 7.60 10.95 -12.92
C ASN A 69 6.53 10.70 -11.84
N ALA A 70 6.90 10.60 -10.57
CA ALA A 70 5.94 10.47 -9.48
C ALA A 70 5.17 11.78 -9.27
N LEU A 71 3.88 11.63 -8.98
CA LEU A 71 3.03 12.74 -8.55
C LEU A 71 3.07 12.80 -7.02
N ASN A 72 3.27 13.99 -6.46
CA ASN A 72 3.25 14.19 -5.01
C ASN A 72 1.94 14.82 -4.57
N ILE A 73 1.18 14.07 -3.80
CA ILE A 73 0.03 14.59 -3.05
C ILE A 73 0.21 14.12 -1.61
N PRO A 74 0.60 15.00 -0.68
CA PRO A 74 0.76 14.61 0.71
C PRO A 74 -0.52 13.98 1.27
N TYR A 75 -0.35 12.98 2.12
CA TYR A 75 -1.48 12.23 2.69
C TYR A 75 -2.54 13.15 3.33
N ALA A 76 -2.10 14.21 4.04
CA ALA A 76 -3.00 15.15 4.67
C ALA A 76 -3.91 15.92 3.69
N SER A 77 -3.47 16.05 2.43
CA SER A 77 -4.22 16.73 1.37
C SER A 77 -4.93 15.77 0.42
N LEU A 78 -4.69 14.46 0.54
CA LEU A 78 -5.14 13.48 -0.45
C LEU A 78 -6.66 13.48 -0.62
N ALA A 79 -7.41 13.49 0.48
CA ALA A 79 -8.87 13.45 0.44
C ALA A 79 -9.48 14.63 -0.32
N SER A 80 -8.88 15.83 -0.20
CA SER A 80 -9.34 17.04 -0.88
C SER A 80 -8.84 17.19 -2.31
N ARG A 81 -7.82 16.40 -2.70
CA ARG A 81 -7.16 16.49 -4.00
C ARG A 81 -7.36 15.26 -4.88
N LEU A 82 -8.31 14.40 -4.55
CA LEU A 82 -8.61 13.20 -5.34
C LEU A 82 -9.03 13.52 -6.78
N ASP A 83 -9.61 14.67 -7.01
CA ASP A 83 -10.00 15.12 -8.34
C ASP A 83 -8.83 15.23 -9.33
N GLU A 84 -7.63 15.51 -8.82
CA GLU A 84 -6.42 15.57 -9.63
C GLU A 84 -6.04 14.20 -10.21
N LEU A 85 -6.56 13.13 -9.64
CA LEU A 85 -6.31 11.75 -10.09
C LEU A 85 -7.35 11.23 -11.08
N ASN A 86 -8.42 11.97 -11.34
CA ASN A 86 -9.50 11.51 -12.23
C ASN A 86 -9.02 11.18 -13.66
N ALA A 87 -8.01 11.87 -14.15
CA ALA A 87 -7.40 11.59 -15.45
C ALA A 87 -6.63 10.26 -15.49
N HIS A 88 -6.38 9.65 -14.33
CA HIS A 88 -5.56 8.45 -14.18
C HIS A 88 -6.35 7.21 -13.73
N LYS A 89 -7.70 7.24 -13.80
CA LYS A 89 -8.55 6.12 -13.35
C LYS A 89 -8.33 4.83 -14.13
N GLU A 90 -7.91 4.92 -15.39
CA GLU A 90 -7.70 3.75 -16.24
C GLU A 90 -6.31 3.13 -16.12
N ARG A 91 -5.41 3.76 -15.40
CA ARG A 91 -4.06 3.24 -15.18
C ARG A 91 -3.87 2.84 -13.73
N PRO A 92 -3.01 1.85 -13.45
CA PRO A 92 -2.68 1.51 -12.06
C PRO A 92 -2.02 2.68 -11.35
N ILE A 93 -2.36 2.87 -10.07
CA ILE A 93 -1.74 3.88 -9.22
C ILE A 93 -0.96 3.17 -8.12
N ILE A 94 0.35 3.38 -8.10
CA ILE A 94 1.24 2.80 -7.10
C ILE A 94 1.44 3.81 -5.98
N LEU A 95 0.92 3.49 -4.81
CA LEU A 95 1.05 4.35 -3.63
C LEU A 95 2.40 4.11 -2.94
N VAL A 96 3.10 5.20 -2.68
CA VAL A 96 4.42 5.20 -2.04
C VAL A 96 4.40 6.14 -0.85
N CYS A 97 4.87 5.65 0.30
CA CYS A 97 5.12 6.48 1.48
C CYS A 97 6.52 6.18 2.03
N LYS A 98 6.84 6.68 3.20
CA LYS A 98 8.18 6.51 3.79
C LYS A 98 8.47 5.05 4.14
N THR A 99 7.54 4.38 4.82
CA THR A 99 7.73 3.02 5.36
C THR A 99 6.70 1.99 4.88
N GLY A 100 5.71 2.40 4.10
CA GLY A 100 4.66 1.50 3.61
C GLY A 100 3.43 1.37 4.54
N GLN A 101 3.32 2.15 5.59
CA GLN A 101 2.21 2.08 6.55
C GLN A 101 1.00 2.93 6.13
N THR A 102 1.23 4.18 5.78
CA THR A 102 0.17 5.13 5.42
C THR A 102 -0.55 4.75 4.13
N VAL A 103 0.13 4.02 3.25
CA VAL A 103 -0.43 3.57 1.97
C VAL A 103 -1.62 2.62 2.13
N THR A 104 -1.76 1.95 3.27
CA THR A 104 -2.90 1.07 3.54
C THR A 104 -4.20 1.87 3.60
N VAL A 105 -4.22 2.96 4.34
CA VAL A 105 -5.38 3.84 4.46
C VAL A 105 -5.63 4.59 3.15
N ALA A 106 -4.58 5.10 2.54
CA ALA A 106 -4.67 5.80 1.26
C ALA A 106 -5.17 4.87 0.14
N GLY A 107 -4.69 3.63 0.10
CA GLY A 107 -5.14 2.63 -0.86
C GLY A 107 -6.63 2.33 -0.74
N LYS A 108 -7.12 2.17 0.48
CA LYS A 108 -8.54 1.98 0.74
C LYS A 108 -9.37 3.17 0.24
N MET A 109 -8.93 4.39 0.54
CA MET A 109 -9.59 5.61 0.11
C MET A 109 -9.69 5.69 -1.41
N LEU A 110 -8.61 5.41 -2.12
CA LEU A 110 -8.58 5.44 -3.59
C LEU A 110 -9.45 4.35 -4.20
N ARG A 111 -9.40 3.14 -3.68
CA ARG A 111 -10.19 2.03 -4.22
C ARG A 111 -11.68 2.26 -4.00
N GLU A 112 -12.09 2.85 -2.89
CA GLU A 112 -13.48 3.23 -2.66
C GLU A 112 -13.99 4.27 -3.67
N LYS A 113 -13.10 5.07 -4.22
CA LYS A 113 -13.41 6.07 -5.26
C LYS A 113 -13.27 5.54 -6.69
N GLY A 114 -12.99 4.26 -6.87
CA GLY A 114 -12.91 3.61 -8.18
C GLY A 114 -11.54 3.62 -8.84
N PHE A 115 -10.49 4.02 -8.12
CA PHE A 115 -9.12 3.95 -8.62
C PHE A 115 -8.51 2.56 -8.47
N ASN A 116 -7.68 2.16 -9.42
CA ASN A 116 -6.92 0.91 -9.34
C ASN A 116 -5.61 1.16 -8.56
N ALA A 117 -5.72 1.24 -7.25
CA ALA A 117 -4.59 1.51 -6.37
C ALA A 117 -3.90 0.22 -5.92
N VAL A 118 -2.57 0.21 -5.98
CA VAL A 118 -1.71 -0.80 -5.38
C VAL A 118 -0.72 -0.12 -4.43
N ARG A 119 -0.14 -0.87 -3.52
CA ARG A 119 0.75 -0.35 -2.49
C ARG A 119 2.16 -0.88 -2.70
N MET A 120 3.16 -0.02 -2.67
CA MET A 120 4.55 -0.46 -2.69
C MET A 120 4.99 -0.84 -1.27
N SER A 121 5.42 -2.08 -1.08
CA SER A 121 5.89 -2.57 0.22
C SER A 121 7.18 -1.87 0.64
N GLY A 122 7.31 -1.61 1.95
CA GLY A 122 8.51 -1.00 2.53
C GLY A 122 8.73 0.48 2.20
N GLY A 123 7.93 1.06 1.31
CA GLY A 123 7.99 2.47 0.94
C GLY A 123 9.35 2.90 0.38
N MET A 124 9.64 4.19 0.48
CA MET A 124 10.91 4.74 -0.01
C MET A 124 12.13 4.25 0.77
N MET A 125 11.94 3.82 2.02
CA MET A 125 13.03 3.25 2.80
C MET A 125 13.55 1.96 2.14
N GLU A 126 12.66 1.07 1.73
CA GLU A 126 13.02 -0.16 1.00
C GLU A 126 13.64 0.16 -0.36
N TRP A 127 13.04 1.09 -1.10
CA TRP A 127 13.55 1.55 -2.39
C TRP A 127 14.99 2.02 -2.29
N ASN A 128 15.30 2.84 -1.29
CA ASN A 128 16.65 3.36 -1.05
C ASN A 128 17.62 2.28 -0.58
N ASN A 129 17.16 1.33 0.24
CA ASN A 129 17.99 0.21 0.70
C ASN A 129 18.43 -0.70 -0.46
N LEU A 130 17.62 -0.79 -1.49
CA LEU A 130 17.97 -1.54 -2.72
C LEU A 130 18.79 -0.72 -3.70
N ASN A 131 19.19 0.49 -3.34
CA ASN A 131 19.96 1.42 -4.19
C ASN A 131 19.32 1.69 -5.55
N LEU A 132 18.00 1.72 -5.59
CA LEU A 132 17.25 2.03 -6.81
C LEU A 132 17.29 3.54 -7.10
N PRO A 133 17.22 3.95 -8.37
CA PRO A 133 17.39 5.36 -8.73
C PRO A 133 16.26 6.25 -8.23
N VAL A 134 16.62 7.46 -7.81
CA VAL A 134 15.69 8.51 -7.42
C VAL A 134 16.04 9.81 -8.15
N VAL A 135 15.05 10.68 -8.31
CA VAL A 135 15.25 12.04 -8.81
C VAL A 135 14.94 13.06 -7.70
N ARG A 136 15.47 14.25 -7.81
CA ARG A 136 15.30 15.31 -6.84
C ARG A 136 14.59 16.52 -7.44
N GLY A 137 13.93 17.28 -6.57
CA GLY A 137 13.20 18.46 -7.00
C GLY A 137 11.66 18.32 -6.93
#